data_f31629cd0678d6d8ac271512e840ab21
#
_entry.id   f31629cd0678d6d8ac271512e840ab21
#
_cell.length_a   1.000
_cell.length_b   1.000
_cell.length_c   1.000
_cell.angle_alpha   90.00
_cell.angle_beta   90.00
_cell.angle_gamma   90.00
#
_symmetry.space_group_name_H-M   'P 1'
#
loop_
_entity.id
_entity.type
_entity.pdbx_description
1 polymer ?
#
loop_
_entity_poly.entity_id
_entity_poly.type
_entity_poly.pdbx_seq_one_letter_code
_entity_poly.pdbx_strand_id
1 'polypeptide(L)'
;MNEMVEVRATSAAPDRAVDNPSDEAVHDLLADMNFRYPYIIVERPNLVPLGHFYIQVHMDDQVDPEDGHGYFIEYRDGGPDQHFRATVHDTAPWDSAYSPAFELVVKVVQDWASQRPGWREALSWERINLQA
;
A
#
# COMPACT_ATOMS: atom_id res chain seq x y z
N MET A 1 -27.32 -13.62 -2.79
CA MET A 1 -26.02 -14.31 -2.91
C MET A 1 -24.92 -13.39 -2.42
N ASN A 2 -24.13 -13.86 -1.47
CA ASN A 2 -23.04 -13.04 -0.92
C ASN A 2 -21.82 -13.15 -1.80
N GLU A 3 -21.28 -12.01 -2.18
CA GLU A 3 -20.03 -11.96 -2.90
C GLU A 3 -18.89 -12.35 -1.97
N MET A 4 -18.00 -13.22 -2.41
CA MET A 4 -16.80 -13.57 -1.65
C MET A 4 -15.85 -12.36 -1.59
N VAL A 5 -15.35 -12.06 -0.39
CA VAL A 5 -14.35 -11.01 -0.23
C VAL A 5 -12.97 -11.60 -0.52
N GLU A 6 -12.45 -11.32 -1.70
CA GLU A 6 -11.12 -11.79 -2.10
C GLU A 6 -10.02 -10.83 -1.66
N VAL A 7 -10.32 -9.54 -1.61
CA VAL A 7 -9.39 -8.47 -1.21
C VAL A 7 -10.12 -7.49 -0.32
N ARG A 8 -9.45 -7.05 0.72
CA ARG A 8 -9.98 -6.00 1.61
C ARG A 8 -8.94 -4.92 1.80
N ALA A 9 -9.35 -3.68 1.57
CA ALA A 9 -8.51 -2.52 1.81
C ALA A 9 -9.00 -1.80 3.07
N THR A 10 -8.09 -1.52 4.00
CA THR A 10 -8.40 -0.89 5.27
C THR A 10 -7.53 0.34 5.46
N SER A 11 -8.17 1.48 5.75
CA SER A 11 -7.50 2.73 6.07
C SER A 11 -7.24 2.81 7.59
N ALA A 12 -6.24 3.61 7.98
CA ALA A 12 -6.05 4.01 9.36
C ALA A 12 -7.24 4.82 9.90
N ALA A 13 -7.99 5.50 9.02
CA ALA A 13 -9.18 6.25 9.41
C ALA A 13 -10.25 5.30 9.94
N PRO A 14 -10.96 5.66 11.04
CA PRO A 14 -11.98 4.80 11.63
C PRO A 14 -13.09 4.43 10.65
N ASP A 15 -13.54 3.18 10.72
CA ASP A 15 -14.67 2.66 9.96
C ASP A 15 -14.51 2.75 8.43
N ARG A 16 -13.26 2.80 7.96
CA ARG A 16 -13.02 2.92 6.54
C ARG A 16 -12.35 1.68 5.99
N ALA A 17 -13.17 0.73 5.56
CA ALA A 17 -12.72 -0.50 4.90
C ALA A 17 -13.55 -0.69 3.62
N VAL A 18 -12.91 -1.20 2.57
CA VAL A 18 -13.56 -1.47 1.29
C VAL A 18 -13.25 -2.91 0.89
N ASP A 19 -14.31 -3.70 0.68
CA ASP A 19 -14.18 -5.08 0.20
C ASP A 19 -14.12 -5.09 -1.33
N ASN A 20 -13.22 -5.89 -1.88
CA ASN A 20 -13.01 -6.03 -3.33
C ASN A 20 -12.88 -4.66 -4.02
N PRO A 21 -11.92 -3.82 -3.60
CA PRO A 21 -11.83 -2.45 -4.10
C PRO A 21 -11.51 -2.41 -5.59
N SER A 22 -12.16 -1.48 -6.30
CA SER A 22 -11.80 -1.13 -7.66
C SER A 22 -10.48 -0.34 -7.67
N ASP A 23 -9.91 -0.16 -8.85
CA ASP A 23 -8.73 0.70 -9.00
C ASP A 23 -8.99 2.10 -8.47
N GLU A 24 -10.18 2.66 -8.77
CA GLU A 24 -10.55 3.98 -8.29
C GLU A 24 -10.66 4.02 -6.76
N ALA A 25 -11.23 2.99 -6.14
CA ALA A 25 -11.34 2.92 -4.69
C ALA A 25 -9.96 2.85 -4.04
N VAL A 26 -9.03 2.07 -4.60
CA VAL A 26 -7.64 2.01 -4.11
C VAL A 26 -6.99 3.39 -4.22
N HIS A 27 -7.13 4.05 -5.37
CA HIS A 27 -6.60 5.40 -5.57
C HIS A 27 -7.14 6.37 -4.51
N ASP A 28 -8.45 6.36 -4.27
CA ASP A 28 -9.08 7.30 -3.36
C ASP A 28 -8.63 7.07 -1.91
N LEU A 29 -8.50 5.81 -1.50
CA LEU A 29 -7.99 5.50 -0.16
C LEU A 29 -6.56 6.02 0.02
N LEU A 30 -5.70 5.82 -0.98
CA LEU A 30 -4.32 6.29 -0.92
C LEU A 30 -4.25 7.82 -0.96
N ALA A 31 -5.10 8.45 -1.79
CA ALA A 31 -5.15 9.91 -1.90
C ALA A 31 -5.60 10.58 -0.60
N ASP A 32 -6.39 9.88 0.21
CA ASP A 32 -6.92 10.42 1.47
C ASP A 32 -5.99 10.18 2.67
N MET A 33 -4.87 9.50 2.49
CA MET A 33 -3.89 9.38 3.57
C MET A 33 -3.35 10.74 3.99
N ASN A 34 -3.11 10.90 5.28
CA ASN A 34 -2.48 12.08 5.86
C ASN A 34 -1.73 11.67 7.12
N PHE A 35 -1.04 12.61 7.77
CA PHE A 35 -0.22 12.27 8.94
C PHE A 35 -1.05 11.87 10.17
N ARG A 36 -2.35 12.13 10.17
CA ARG A 36 -3.26 11.63 11.21
C ARG A 36 -3.69 10.20 10.93
N TYR A 37 -3.88 9.85 9.64
CA TYR A 37 -4.28 8.53 9.17
C TYR A 37 -3.29 8.07 8.10
N PRO A 38 -2.08 7.63 8.54
CA PRO A 38 -0.94 7.58 7.63
C PRO A 38 -0.74 6.25 6.88
N TYR A 39 -1.68 5.27 6.98
CA TYR A 39 -1.45 3.99 6.33
C TYR A 39 -2.72 3.41 5.70
N ILE A 40 -2.49 2.54 4.71
CA ILE A 40 -3.51 1.70 4.08
C ILE A 40 -2.95 0.27 4.05
N ILE A 41 -3.78 -0.70 4.41
CA ILE A 41 -3.45 -2.13 4.31
C ILE A 41 -4.43 -2.77 3.33
N VAL A 42 -3.90 -3.46 2.33
CA VAL A 42 -4.70 -4.23 1.38
C VAL A 42 -4.33 -5.69 1.55
N GLU A 43 -5.31 -6.54 1.86
CA GLU A 43 -5.05 -7.93 2.22
C GLU A 43 -5.93 -8.91 1.45
N ARG A 44 -5.46 -10.16 1.37
CA ARG A 44 -6.26 -11.29 0.92
C ARG A 44 -6.68 -12.10 2.15
N PRO A 45 -7.89 -11.82 2.71
CA PRO A 45 -8.26 -12.35 4.02
C PRO A 45 -8.51 -13.85 4.05
N ASN A 46 -8.72 -14.47 2.87
CA ASN A 46 -9.09 -15.88 2.79
C ASN A 46 -7.92 -16.82 2.48
N LEU A 47 -6.75 -16.29 2.17
CA LEU A 47 -5.59 -17.13 1.90
C LEU A 47 -4.96 -17.64 3.18
N VAL A 48 -4.50 -18.88 3.14
CA VAL A 48 -3.88 -19.57 4.28
C VAL A 48 -2.37 -19.62 4.10
N PRO A 49 -1.58 -19.23 5.10
CA PRO A 49 -1.95 -18.87 6.47
C PRO A 49 -2.65 -17.51 6.55
N LEU A 50 -3.72 -17.44 7.33
CA LEU A 50 -4.49 -16.21 7.45
C LEU A 50 -3.64 -15.07 8.01
N GLY A 51 -3.80 -13.88 7.44
CA GLY A 51 -3.08 -12.69 7.88
C GLY A 51 -1.67 -12.56 7.31
N HIS A 52 -1.24 -13.46 6.42
CA HIS A 52 0.10 -13.46 5.85
C HIS A 52 0.16 -13.12 4.35
N PHE A 53 -0.92 -12.52 3.82
CA PHE A 53 -0.97 -12.08 2.42
C PHE A 53 -1.51 -10.65 2.35
N TYR A 54 -0.60 -9.66 2.32
CA TYR A 54 -1.02 -8.27 2.27
C TYR A 54 0.05 -7.39 1.64
N ILE A 55 -0.37 -6.19 1.26
CA ILE A 55 0.51 -5.08 0.92
C ILE A 55 0.07 -3.89 1.76
N GLN A 56 1.03 -3.14 2.28
CA GLN A 56 0.80 -2.01 3.18
C GLN A 56 1.56 -0.80 2.68
N VAL A 57 0.92 0.36 2.70
CA VAL A 57 1.57 1.63 2.41
C VAL A 57 1.48 2.49 3.66
N HIS A 58 2.60 3.08 4.04
CA HIS A 58 2.70 4.00 5.16
C HIS A 58 3.39 5.27 4.71
N MET A 59 2.87 6.42 5.11
CA MET A 59 3.53 7.69 4.82
C MET A 59 4.82 7.81 5.63
N ASP A 60 5.88 8.33 5.00
CA ASP A 60 7.13 8.61 5.67
C ASP A 60 7.04 9.99 6.33
N ASP A 61 6.93 10.01 7.65
CA ASP A 61 6.78 11.24 8.43
C ASP A 61 8.09 12.03 8.58
N GLN A 62 9.20 11.48 8.11
CA GLN A 62 10.50 12.17 8.11
C GLN A 62 10.69 13.04 6.87
N VAL A 63 9.82 12.92 5.89
CA VAL A 63 9.85 13.78 4.69
C VAL A 63 8.95 14.98 4.95
N ASP A 64 9.54 16.19 4.93
CA ASP A 64 8.77 17.42 5.06
C ASP A 64 7.87 17.60 3.84
N PRO A 65 6.56 17.90 4.01
CA PRO A 65 5.66 18.11 2.88
C PRO A 65 6.10 19.19 1.89
N GLU A 66 6.87 20.17 2.34
CA GLU A 66 7.43 21.19 1.44
C GLU A 66 8.53 20.64 0.54
N ASP A 67 9.18 19.53 0.98
CA ASP A 67 10.33 18.95 0.28
C ASP A 67 9.97 17.74 -0.56
N GLY A 68 8.74 17.24 -0.47
CA GLY A 68 8.33 16.12 -1.31
C GLY A 68 7.34 15.18 -0.65
N HIS A 69 7.20 14.00 -1.29
CA HIS A 69 6.35 12.90 -0.83
C HIS A 69 7.24 11.69 -0.54
N GLY A 70 6.96 11.00 0.55
CA GLY A 70 7.67 9.78 0.90
C GLY A 70 6.74 8.71 1.41
N TYR A 71 6.99 7.46 1.00
CA TYR A 71 6.18 6.31 1.37
C TYR A 71 7.06 5.10 1.61
N PHE A 72 6.66 4.30 2.61
CA PHE A 72 7.15 2.93 2.79
C PHE A 72 6.09 1.98 2.27
N ILE A 73 6.49 1.00 1.46
CA ILE A 73 5.60 -0.05 1.01
C ILE A 73 6.16 -1.37 1.49
N GLU A 74 5.31 -2.20 2.11
CA GLU A 74 5.70 -3.53 2.54
C GLU A 74 4.69 -4.53 2.00
N TYR A 75 5.17 -5.72 1.63
CA TYR A 75 4.26 -6.82 1.34
C TYR A 75 4.73 -8.09 2.02
N ARG A 76 3.76 -8.94 2.33
CA ARG A 76 4.00 -10.27 2.88
C ARG A 76 3.31 -11.29 1.97
N ASP A 77 4.04 -12.36 1.68
CA ASP A 77 3.60 -13.37 0.72
C ASP A 77 3.75 -14.75 1.31
N GLY A 78 2.97 -15.05 2.34
CA GLY A 78 2.86 -16.37 2.93
C GLY A 78 3.43 -16.54 4.34
N GLY A 79 4.27 -15.62 4.82
CA GLY A 79 4.83 -15.73 6.16
C GLY A 79 5.87 -14.67 6.47
N PRO A 80 6.35 -14.63 7.73
CA PRO A 80 7.34 -13.60 8.16
C PRO A 80 8.67 -13.67 7.42
N ASP A 81 9.03 -14.83 6.88
CA ASP A 81 10.24 -15.04 6.08
C ASP A 81 10.07 -14.57 4.63
N GLN A 82 8.87 -14.17 4.25
CA GLN A 82 8.54 -13.63 2.92
C GLN A 82 7.97 -12.22 3.06
N HIS A 83 8.66 -11.37 3.81
CA HIS A 83 8.26 -10.00 4.06
C HIS A 83 9.28 -9.04 3.46
N PHE A 84 8.80 -8.07 2.68
CA PHE A 84 9.65 -7.18 1.88
C PHE A 84 9.22 -5.73 2.05
N ARG A 85 10.19 -4.82 1.96
CA ARG A 85 9.96 -3.39 2.05
C ARG A 85 10.64 -2.66 0.90
N ALA A 86 10.00 -1.60 0.41
CA ALA A 86 10.59 -0.64 -0.49
C ALA A 86 10.25 0.78 -0.02
N THR A 87 11.09 1.74 -0.37
CA THR A 87 10.81 3.14 -0.12
C THR A 87 10.64 3.85 -1.46
N VAL A 88 9.69 4.79 -1.51
CA VAL A 88 9.40 5.59 -2.70
C VAL A 88 9.31 7.03 -2.26
N HIS A 89 10.04 7.93 -2.92
CA HIS A 89 9.93 9.35 -2.61
C HIS A 89 10.19 10.20 -3.84
N ASP A 90 9.74 11.44 -3.79
CA ASP A 90 10.02 12.46 -4.79
C ASP A 90 10.26 13.81 -4.10
N THR A 91 10.57 14.82 -4.89
CA THR A 91 10.78 16.18 -4.41
C THR A 91 9.63 17.12 -4.75
N ALA A 92 8.52 16.60 -5.29
CA ALA A 92 7.34 17.40 -5.62
C ALA A 92 6.62 17.83 -4.35
N PRO A 93 6.39 19.13 -4.12
CA PRO A 93 5.68 19.60 -2.92
C PRO A 93 4.22 19.13 -2.91
N TRP A 94 3.61 19.10 -1.73
CA TRP A 94 2.24 18.59 -1.55
C TRP A 94 1.17 19.36 -2.31
N ASP A 95 1.42 20.61 -2.65
CA ASP A 95 0.50 21.41 -3.46
C ASP A 95 0.71 21.22 -4.97
N SER A 96 1.63 20.34 -5.34
CA SER A 96 1.90 19.99 -6.73
C SER A 96 0.74 19.18 -7.31
N ALA A 97 0.38 19.45 -8.56
CA ALA A 97 -0.65 18.69 -9.25
C ALA A 97 -0.23 17.25 -9.57
N TYR A 98 1.07 16.96 -9.50
CA TYR A 98 1.62 15.67 -9.87
C TYR A 98 2.74 15.25 -8.91
N SER A 99 2.65 14.03 -8.40
CA SER A 99 3.68 13.41 -7.57
C SER A 99 4.06 12.08 -8.19
N PRO A 100 5.28 11.94 -8.73
CA PRO A 100 5.74 10.65 -9.26
C PRO A 100 5.72 9.53 -8.23
N ALA A 101 6.08 9.82 -6.99
CA ALA A 101 6.06 8.83 -5.91
C ALA A 101 4.63 8.34 -5.64
N PHE A 102 3.67 9.26 -5.54
CA PHE A 102 2.28 8.90 -5.31
C PHE A 102 1.72 8.04 -6.46
N GLU A 103 1.96 8.46 -7.70
CA GLU A 103 1.48 7.72 -8.87
C GLU A 103 2.05 6.30 -8.91
N LEU A 104 3.32 6.13 -8.58
CA LEU A 104 3.96 4.81 -8.54
C LEU A 104 3.37 3.93 -7.43
N VAL A 105 3.17 4.49 -6.25
CA VAL A 105 2.55 3.78 -5.13
C VAL A 105 1.14 3.30 -5.50
N VAL A 106 0.33 4.18 -6.09
CA VAL A 106 -1.03 3.85 -6.53
C VAL A 106 -1.01 2.67 -7.50
N LYS A 107 -0.14 2.73 -8.51
CA LYS A 107 -0.07 1.67 -9.52
C LYS A 107 0.34 0.33 -8.92
N VAL A 108 1.34 0.34 -8.04
CA VAL A 108 1.81 -0.89 -7.39
C VAL A 108 0.68 -1.54 -6.58
N VAL A 109 -0.04 -0.75 -5.79
CA VAL A 109 -1.13 -1.28 -4.94
C VAL A 109 -2.31 -1.75 -5.79
N GLN A 110 -2.68 -0.98 -6.83
CA GLN A 110 -3.74 -1.39 -7.75
C GLN A 110 -3.41 -2.72 -8.42
N ASP A 111 -2.19 -2.87 -8.92
CA ASP A 111 -1.77 -4.09 -9.61
C ASP A 111 -1.74 -5.29 -8.64
N TRP A 112 -1.27 -5.08 -7.41
CA TRP A 112 -1.30 -6.12 -6.38
C TRP A 112 -2.74 -6.55 -6.07
N ALA A 113 -3.63 -5.59 -5.85
CA ALA A 113 -5.02 -5.86 -5.50
C ALA A 113 -5.79 -6.60 -6.60
N SER A 114 -5.49 -6.29 -7.86
CA SER A 114 -6.16 -6.88 -9.02
C SER A 114 -5.39 -8.04 -9.64
N GLN A 115 -4.31 -8.49 -8.99
CA GLN A 115 -3.47 -9.61 -9.46
C GLN A 115 -2.88 -9.38 -10.85
N ARG A 116 -2.59 -8.12 -11.18
CA ARG A 116 -1.90 -7.78 -12.42
C ARG A 116 -0.37 -7.89 -12.23
N PRO A 117 0.37 -8.27 -13.26
CA PRO A 117 1.83 -8.37 -13.16
C PRO A 117 2.51 -7.00 -13.16
N GLY A 118 3.79 -6.99 -12.80
CA GLY A 118 4.63 -5.80 -12.92
C GLY A 118 4.89 -5.06 -11.61
N TRP A 119 4.08 -5.27 -10.58
CA TRP A 119 4.26 -4.53 -9.33
C TRP A 119 5.57 -4.90 -8.61
N ARG A 120 6.02 -6.15 -8.72
CA ARG A 120 7.28 -6.58 -8.09
C ARG A 120 8.49 -5.91 -8.75
N GLU A 121 8.46 -5.79 -10.05
CA GLU A 121 9.56 -5.20 -10.82
C GLU A 121 9.58 -3.68 -10.76
N ALA A 122 8.48 -3.08 -10.34
CA ALA A 122 8.35 -1.63 -10.28
C ALA A 122 9.19 -0.98 -9.18
N LEU A 123 9.53 -1.73 -8.13
CA LEU A 123 10.27 -1.22 -6.98
C LEU A 123 11.46 -2.13 -6.65
N SER A 124 12.40 -1.57 -5.92
CA SER A 124 13.54 -2.33 -5.37
C SER A 124 13.17 -2.79 -3.96
N TRP A 125 12.79 -4.05 -3.84
CA TRP A 125 12.37 -4.64 -2.58
C TRP A 125 13.55 -5.18 -1.78
N GLU A 126 13.54 -4.92 -0.48
CA GLU A 126 14.49 -5.46 0.47
C GLU A 126 13.76 -6.44 1.38
N ARG A 127 14.29 -7.64 1.50
CA ARG A 127 13.74 -8.63 2.42
C ARG A 127 14.02 -8.20 3.85
N ILE A 128 12.97 -8.20 4.68
CA ILE A 128 13.07 -7.82 6.08
C ILE A 128 12.95 -9.07 6.93
N ASN A 129 13.92 -9.26 7.82
CA ASN A 129 13.85 -10.35 8.79
C ASN A 129 13.11 -9.84 10.04
N LEU A 130 11.87 -10.31 10.22
CA LEU A 130 11.04 -9.94 11.36
C LEU A 130 11.21 -10.87 12.56
N GLN A 131 12.05 -11.90 12.44
CA GLN A 131 12.39 -12.78 13.55
C GLN A 131 13.56 -12.20 14.30
N ALA A 132 13.30 -11.82 15.53
CA ALA A 132 14.32 -11.32 16.41
C ALA A 132 15.11 -12.48 17.01
#